data_e8825a26233f28828c28cbde00847db7
#
_entry.id   e8825a26233f28828c28cbde00847db7
#
_cell.length_a   1.000
_cell.length_b   1.000
_cell.length_c   1.000
_cell.angle_alpha   90.00
_cell.angle_beta   90.00
_cell.angle_gamma   90.00
#
_symmetry.space_group_name_H-M   'P 1'
#
loop_
_entity.id
_entity.type
_entity.pdbx_description
1 polymer ?
#
loop_
_entity_poly.entity_id
_entity_poly.type
_entity_poly.pdbx_seq_one_letter_code
_entity_poly.pdbx_strand_id
1 'polypeptide(L)'
;SDLSPQYDIDDVVAKAMEIGKNKNIFEKQKYIHEGISENLDLTVDYNEDELKKYEEELEKKVDIAAKNATISMVNGKLVVSSSSNGRDIDVNDVDTLVKNAINNDISEDLNDKTIVVDIPVTETTPSVTTAELESINGVIGSFTSDYSSSTDARATNISLALKSINGTLIMPGETFSFNNIVGERTEARGYKNAATFVSNQVVDGLGGGICQVSTALNRAVIRAGLVPTERHNHSLKTSYSDYGLDSAVAWGYLDYKFTNTYNVPIYIEATTNGSKVMTINIYGNTQAKGDKSYELLATNAEVTSKATVTRVNDASLSKGQEVWQTKPVDGYKSSSYVVTYENGKEVSRKLLGTYNYSKVDGVLKVGTGGIGTGQTEISE
;
A
#
# COMPACT_ATOMS: atom_id res chain seq x y z
N SER A 1 45.33 8.39 -12.29
CA SER A 1 45.11 9.80 -12.65
C SER A 1 46.21 10.60 -12.03
N ASP A 2 46.77 11.51 -12.80
CA ASP A 2 47.88 12.36 -12.37
C ASP A 2 47.28 13.58 -11.66
N LEU A 3 47.21 13.55 -10.33
CA LEU A 3 46.75 14.68 -9.51
C LEU A 3 47.78 15.85 -9.57
N SER A 4 48.90 15.65 -10.21
CA SER A 4 49.98 16.65 -10.37
C SER A 4 50.34 17.34 -9.04
N PRO A 5 50.66 16.59 -7.96
CA PRO A 5 50.94 17.16 -6.65
C PRO A 5 52.17 18.06 -6.73
N GLN A 6 52.08 19.24 -6.11
CA GLN A 6 53.19 20.20 -6.02
C GLN A 6 53.29 20.69 -4.58
N TYR A 7 54.56 20.85 -4.10
CA TYR A 7 54.77 21.47 -2.81
C TYR A 7 54.51 22.97 -2.88
N ASP A 8 53.82 23.52 -1.88
CA ASP A 8 53.57 24.96 -1.73
C ASP A 8 54.81 25.67 -1.15
N ILE A 9 55.94 25.53 -1.88
CA ILE A 9 57.24 26.08 -1.45
C ILE A 9 57.19 27.61 -1.44
N ASP A 10 56.55 28.22 -2.41
CA ASP A 10 56.48 29.69 -2.54
C ASP A 10 55.74 30.33 -1.37
N ASP A 11 54.62 29.73 -0.93
CA ASP A 11 53.84 30.22 0.21
C ASP A 11 54.60 30.04 1.53
N VAL A 12 55.25 28.89 1.72
CA VAL A 12 56.09 28.63 2.90
C VAL A 12 57.29 29.59 2.94
N VAL A 13 57.93 29.85 1.81
CA VAL A 13 59.01 30.84 1.72
C VAL A 13 58.49 32.26 2.00
N ALA A 14 57.32 32.62 1.47
CA ALA A 14 56.71 33.90 1.75
C ALA A 14 56.37 34.08 3.24
N LYS A 15 55.79 33.05 3.90
CA LYS A 15 55.56 33.04 5.34
C LYS A 15 56.84 33.15 6.14
N ALA A 16 57.87 32.43 5.75
CA ALA A 16 59.18 32.50 6.39
C ALA A 16 59.77 33.92 6.29
N MET A 17 59.63 34.55 5.13
CA MET A 17 60.11 35.93 4.92
C MET A 17 59.31 37.00 5.68
N GLU A 18 58.10 36.72 6.09
CA GLU A 18 57.26 37.61 6.94
C GLU A 18 57.58 37.48 8.43
N ILE A 19 58.31 36.42 8.86
CA ILE A 19 58.67 36.21 10.25
C ILE A 19 59.51 37.38 10.73
N GLY A 20 59.03 38.03 11.80
CA GLY A 20 59.73 39.15 12.40
C GLY A 20 59.49 40.53 11.73
N LYS A 21 58.91 40.64 10.51
CA LYS A 21 58.69 41.92 9.85
C LYS A 21 57.80 42.88 10.68
N ASN A 22 56.78 42.36 11.32
CA ASN A 22 55.79 43.14 12.11
C ASN A 22 56.21 43.31 13.59
N LYS A 23 57.43 42.90 13.98
CA LYS A 23 57.96 43.03 15.34
C LYS A 23 58.53 44.38 15.59
N ASN A 24 58.50 44.87 16.84
CA ASN A 24 59.16 46.08 17.27
C ASN A 24 60.72 45.90 17.25
N ILE A 25 61.43 47.05 17.37
CA ILE A 25 62.90 47.04 17.21
C ILE A 25 63.64 46.17 18.26
N PHE A 26 63.08 46.06 19.46
CA PHE A 26 63.69 45.26 20.53
C PHE A 26 63.48 43.77 20.26
N GLU A 27 62.32 43.38 19.79
CA GLU A 27 62.04 41.99 19.40
C GLU A 27 62.85 41.60 18.16
N LYS A 28 63.02 42.50 17.18
CA LYS A 28 63.88 42.27 16.02
C LYS A 28 65.32 42.05 16.43
N GLN A 29 65.83 42.86 17.40
CA GLN A 29 67.21 42.74 17.93
C GLN A 29 67.38 41.42 18.69
N LYS A 30 66.35 40.96 19.44
CA LYS A 30 66.35 39.68 20.09
C LYS A 30 66.42 38.50 19.10
N TYR A 31 65.66 38.59 18.02
CA TYR A 31 65.68 37.59 16.94
C TYR A 31 67.03 37.46 16.24
N ILE A 32 67.73 38.60 16.05
CA ILE A 32 69.06 38.60 15.49
C ILE A 32 70.15 37.96 16.42
N HIS A 33 69.98 38.09 17.74
CA HIS A 33 70.94 37.59 18.72
C HIS A 33 70.66 36.14 19.13
N GLU A 34 69.38 35.75 19.27
CA GLU A 34 69.02 34.43 19.78
C GLU A 34 68.67 33.46 18.63
N GLY A 35 68.49 33.96 17.43
CA GLY A 35 67.94 33.19 16.30
C GLY A 35 66.50 32.99 16.38
N ILE A 36 65.87 32.57 15.30
CA ILE A 36 64.44 32.20 15.20
C ILE A 36 64.40 30.72 14.80
N SER A 37 63.64 29.94 15.56
CA SER A 37 63.28 28.59 15.16
C SER A 37 61.78 28.48 15.14
N GLU A 38 61.16 28.57 13.97
CA GLU A 38 59.74 28.33 13.76
C GLU A 38 59.59 27.18 12.77
N ASN A 39 58.72 26.24 13.07
CA ASN A 39 58.34 25.20 12.15
C ASN A 39 57.24 25.75 11.23
N LEU A 40 57.43 25.69 9.95
CA LEU A 40 56.42 26.01 8.94
C LEU A 40 56.04 24.70 8.29
N ASP A 41 54.75 24.42 8.34
CA ASP A 41 54.20 23.20 7.74
C ASP A 41 54.19 23.35 6.21
N LEU A 42 54.79 22.38 5.55
CA LEU A 42 54.74 22.29 4.08
C LEU A 42 53.48 21.51 3.70
N THR A 43 52.67 22.15 2.85
CA THR A 43 51.44 21.51 2.30
C THR A 43 51.66 21.13 0.85
N VAL A 44 50.87 20.16 0.38
CA VAL A 44 50.90 19.74 -1.03
C VAL A 44 49.65 20.26 -1.71
N ASP A 45 49.83 21.07 -2.73
CA ASP A 45 48.80 21.45 -3.67
C ASP A 45 48.63 20.38 -4.74
N TYR A 46 47.39 20.12 -5.13
CA TYR A 46 47.06 19.19 -6.20
C TYR A 46 45.83 19.70 -6.97
N ASN A 47 45.60 19.10 -8.16
CA ASN A 47 44.49 19.50 -9.00
C ASN A 47 43.14 18.99 -8.43
N GLU A 48 42.42 19.87 -7.72
CA GLU A 48 41.12 19.54 -7.13
C GLU A 48 40.06 19.14 -8.18
N ASP A 49 40.11 19.69 -9.38
CA ASP A 49 39.17 19.32 -10.45
C ASP A 49 39.40 17.88 -10.93
N GLU A 50 40.64 17.44 -11.00
CA GLU A 50 40.98 16.05 -11.34
C GLU A 50 40.63 15.09 -10.21
N LEU A 51 40.85 15.47 -8.95
CA LEU A 51 40.41 14.67 -7.80
C LEU A 51 38.90 14.48 -7.83
N LYS A 52 38.15 15.56 -8.01
CA LYS A 52 36.69 15.52 -8.09
C LYS A 52 36.17 14.62 -9.23
N LYS A 53 36.76 14.69 -10.40
CA LYS A 53 36.43 13.77 -11.51
C LYS A 53 36.68 12.31 -11.13
N TYR A 54 37.80 12.04 -10.44
CA TYR A 54 38.10 10.70 -9.99
C TYR A 54 37.10 10.19 -8.94
N GLU A 55 36.69 11.04 -8.01
CA GLU A 55 35.66 10.74 -7.02
C GLU A 55 34.32 10.41 -7.66
N GLU A 56 33.89 11.23 -8.64
CA GLU A 56 32.66 10.95 -9.42
C GLU A 56 32.73 9.63 -10.21
N GLU A 57 33.91 9.28 -10.75
CA GLU A 57 34.10 8.00 -11.42
C GLU A 57 34.12 6.82 -10.46
N LEU A 58 34.66 7.01 -9.27
CA LEU A 58 34.72 6.01 -8.22
C LEU A 58 33.32 5.73 -7.67
N GLU A 59 32.55 6.78 -7.36
CA GLU A 59 31.14 6.71 -6.98
C GLU A 59 30.35 5.88 -7.99
N LYS A 60 30.42 6.23 -9.27
CA LYS A 60 29.74 5.50 -10.35
C LYS A 60 30.13 4.01 -10.46
N LYS A 61 31.32 3.65 -10.03
CA LYS A 61 31.82 2.26 -10.08
C LYS A 61 31.47 1.47 -8.82
N VAL A 62 31.39 2.13 -7.67
CA VAL A 62 31.20 1.49 -6.37
C VAL A 62 29.73 1.48 -5.98
N ASP A 63 29.00 2.57 -6.22
CA ASP A 63 27.62 2.71 -5.79
C ASP A 63 26.69 1.77 -6.55
N ILE A 64 26.04 0.94 -5.79
CA ILE A 64 25.00 0.03 -6.27
C ILE A 64 23.79 0.18 -5.36
N ALA A 65 22.68 0.61 -5.92
CA ALA A 65 21.44 0.70 -5.16
C ALA A 65 20.97 -0.68 -4.67
N ALA A 66 20.51 -0.74 -3.41
CA ALA A 66 19.88 -1.93 -2.88
C ALA A 66 18.63 -2.28 -3.70
N LYS A 67 18.42 -3.56 -3.97
CA LYS A 67 17.27 -4.06 -4.72
C LYS A 67 16.34 -4.84 -3.79
N ASN A 68 15.09 -4.43 -3.69
CA ASN A 68 14.06 -5.13 -2.94
C ASN A 68 13.72 -6.49 -3.56
N ALA A 69 13.42 -7.45 -2.73
CA ALA A 69 12.73 -8.67 -3.14
C ALA A 69 11.32 -8.35 -3.64
N THR A 70 10.81 -9.17 -4.55
CA THR A 70 9.42 -9.09 -5.02
C THR A 70 8.76 -10.45 -4.91
N ILE A 71 7.44 -10.47 -4.74
CA ILE A 71 6.64 -11.69 -4.69
C ILE A 71 5.51 -11.61 -5.71
N SER A 72 5.22 -12.70 -6.37
CA SER A 72 4.13 -12.79 -7.33
C SER A 72 3.53 -14.20 -7.36
N MET A 73 2.28 -14.29 -7.83
CA MET A 73 1.63 -15.57 -8.06
C MET A 73 1.89 -16.03 -9.50
N VAL A 74 2.58 -17.16 -9.67
CA VAL A 74 2.87 -17.76 -10.97
C VAL A 74 2.37 -19.21 -10.98
N ASN A 75 1.45 -19.53 -11.87
CA ASN A 75 0.85 -20.86 -11.97
C ASN A 75 0.33 -21.43 -10.63
N GLY A 76 -0.30 -20.57 -9.81
CA GLY A 76 -0.87 -20.95 -8.51
C GLY A 76 0.16 -21.15 -7.40
N LYS A 77 1.40 -20.70 -7.58
CA LYS A 77 2.47 -20.77 -6.58
C LYS A 77 3.04 -19.37 -6.36
N LEU A 78 3.35 -19.05 -5.12
CA LEU A 78 4.11 -17.85 -4.79
C LEU A 78 5.57 -18.03 -5.25
N VAL A 79 6.07 -17.04 -5.98
CA VAL A 79 7.45 -16.98 -6.46
C VAL A 79 8.08 -15.70 -5.95
N VAL A 80 9.21 -15.83 -5.26
CA VAL A 80 9.99 -14.72 -4.73
C VAL A 80 11.19 -14.47 -5.64
N SER A 81 11.39 -13.22 -6.06
CA SER A 81 12.65 -12.77 -6.67
C SER A 81 13.54 -12.21 -5.58
N SER A 82 14.82 -12.61 -5.58
CA SER A 82 15.76 -12.26 -4.51
C SER A 82 16.05 -10.77 -4.44
N SER A 83 16.21 -10.27 -3.22
CA SER A 83 16.79 -8.98 -2.92
C SER A 83 18.31 -9.03 -3.08
N SER A 84 18.95 -7.87 -3.20
CA SER A 84 20.41 -7.73 -3.09
C SER A 84 20.74 -6.47 -2.30
N ASN A 85 21.77 -6.55 -1.48
CA ASN A 85 22.31 -5.38 -0.79
C ASN A 85 22.85 -4.39 -1.82
N GLY A 86 22.73 -3.13 -1.51
CA GLY A 86 23.44 -2.05 -2.14
C GLY A 86 24.77 -1.78 -1.45
N ARG A 87 25.55 -0.91 -2.01
CA ARG A 87 26.77 -0.36 -1.43
C ARG A 87 26.94 1.08 -1.89
N ASP A 88 27.55 1.86 -1.05
CA ASP A 88 27.68 3.31 -1.19
C ASP A 88 29.00 3.78 -0.59
N ILE A 89 29.59 4.82 -1.16
CA ILE A 89 30.73 5.53 -0.59
C ILE A 89 30.35 6.98 -0.33
N ASP A 90 30.83 7.54 0.79
CA ASP A 90 30.72 8.98 1.01
C ASP A 90 31.90 9.69 0.31
N VAL A 91 31.61 10.46 -0.73
CA VAL A 91 32.61 11.21 -1.52
C VAL A 91 33.39 12.18 -0.65
N ASN A 92 32.76 12.79 0.38
CA ASN A 92 33.45 13.68 1.31
C ASN A 92 34.49 12.94 2.19
N ASP A 93 34.18 11.68 2.55
CA ASP A 93 35.14 10.82 3.25
C ASP A 93 36.32 10.47 2.33
N VAL A 94 36.04 10.20 1.04
CA VAL A 94 37.08 9.94 0.03
C VAL A 94 38.03 11.14 -0.10
N ASP A 95 37.47 12.35 -0.29
CA ASP A 95 38.22 13.61 -0.38
C ASP A 95 39.11 13.78 0.85
N THR A 96 38.53 13.63 2.03
CA THR A 96 39.25 13.77 3.31
C THR A 96 40.38 12.74 3.44
N LEU A 97 40.12 11.48 3.12
CA LEU A 97 41.13 10.40 3.22
C LEU A 97 42.29 10.58 2.23
N VAL A 98 41.99 10.98 1.00
CA VAL A 98 42.96 11.24 -0.04
C VAL A 98 43.84 12.44 0.36
N LYS A 99 43.25 13.56 0.78
CA LYS A 99 43.96 14.75 1.26
C LYS A 99 44.86 14.43 2.43
N ASN A 100 44.38 13.70 3.42
CA ASN A 100 45.15 13.29 4.57
C ASN A 100 46.31 12.36 4.19
N ALA A 101 46.08 11.42 3.29
CA ALA A 101 47.12 10.49 2.83
C ALA A 101 48.24 11.21 2.09
N ILE A 102 47.90 12.18 1.22
CA ILE A 102 48.88 13.03 0.53
C ILE A 102 49.70 13.85 1.55
N ASN A 103 49.02 14.54 2.47
CA ASN A 103 49.67 15.43 3.44
C ASN A 103 50.53 14.68 4.47
N ASN A 104 50.11 13.47 4.88
CA ASN A 104 50.86 12.69 5.89
C ASN A 104 52.09 11.96 5.31
N ASP A 105 52.13 11.76 4.00
CA ASP A 105 53.16 11.02 3.33
C ASP A 105 54.16 11.94 2.55
N ILE A 106 54.23 13.20 2.96
CA ILE A 106 55.19 14.16 2.43
C ILE A 106 56.61 13.67 2.71
N SER A 107 57.30 13.15 1.69
CA SER A 107 58.69 12.71 1.74
C SER A 107 59.47 13.42 0.65
N GLU A 108 60.82 13.43 0.79
CA GLU A 108 61.74 14.16 -0.12
C GLU A 108 61.64 13.73 -1.60
N ASP A 109 60.96 12.61 -1.88
CA ASP A 109 60.82 12.11 -3.25
C ASP A 109 59.37 11.57 -3.47
N LEU A 110 58.53 12.37 -4.15
CA LEU A 110 57.16 12.01 -4.51
C LEU A 110 57.05 11.31 -5.89
N ASN A 111 58.15 11.26 -6.66
CA ASN A 111 58.07 10.90 -8.07
C ASN A 111 57.81 9.42 -8.35
N ASP A 112 58.08 8.52 -7.39
CA ASP A 112 57.93 7.06 -7.57
C ASP A 112 57.10 6.39 -6.44
N LYS A 113 56.37 7.18 -5.62
CA LYS A 113 55.66 6.67 -4.46
C LYS A 113 54.23 6.35 -4.77
N THR A 114 53.79 5.13 -4.43
CA THR A 114 52.38 4.74 -4.48
C THR A 114 51.77 4.87 -3.09
N ILE A 115 50.80 5.76 -2.96
CA ILE A 115 49.99 5.90 -1.74
C ILE A 115 48.73 5.07 -1.91
N VAL A 116 48.47 4.14 -0.99
CA VAL A 116 47.25 3.32 -0.98
C VAL A 116 46.30 3.90 0.05
N VAL A 117 45.09 4.22 -0.38
CA VAL A 117 44.04 4.72 0.48
C VAL A 117 42.91 3.70 0.51
N ASP A 118 42.61 3.16 1.70
CA ASP A 118 41.46 2.29 1.92
C ASP A 118 40.21 3.16 2.08
N ILE A 119 39.25 3.03 1.15
CA ILE A 119 38.02 3.77 1.15
C ILE A 119 36.94 2.92 1.81
N PRO A 120 36.30 3.37 2.90
CA PRO A 120 35.22 2.64 3.54
C PRO A 120 33.99 2.57 2.61
N VAL A 121 33.43 1.38 2.44
CA VAL A 121 32.20 1.14 1.68
C VAL A 121 31.11 0.79 2.68
N THR A 122 30.00 1.52 2.63
CA THR A 122 28.82 1.27 3.45
C THR A 122 27.87 0.34 2.71
N GLU A 123 27.45 -0.75 3.33
CA GLU A 123 26.40 -1.60 2.80
C GLU A 123 25.03 -1.03 3.15
N THR A 124 24.12 -0.94 2.15
CA THR A 124 22.72 -0.59 2.31
C THR A 124 21.84 -1.83 2.15
N THR A 125 21.01 -2.10 3.13
CA THR A 125 20.08 -3.24 3.06
C THR A 125 18.80 -2.85 2.33
N PRO A 126 18.20 -3.76 1.53
CA PRO A 126 16.90 -3.52 0.91
C PRO A 126 15.81 -3.39 1.97
N SER A 127 14.81 -2.55 1.71
CA SER A 127 13.65 -2.36 2.60
C SER A 127 12.70 -3.55 2.61
N VAL A 128 12.79 -4.43 1.60
CA VAL A 128 12.07 -5.72 1.51
C VAL A 128 13.08 -6.80 1.16
N THR A 129 13.31 -7.71 2.08
CA THR A 129 14.30 -8.79 1.93
C THR A 129 13.69 -10.07 1.38
N THR A 130 14.52 -10.92 0.78
CA THR A 130 14.12 -12.26 0.34
C THR A 130 13.57 -13.08 1.50
N ALA A 131 14.22 -13.06 2.66
CA ALA A 131 13.82 -13.83 3.84
C ALA A 131 12.43 -13.42 4.38
N GLU A 132 12.11 -12.13 4.35
CA GLU A 132 10.77 -11.65 4.72
C GLU A 132 9.70 -12.22 3.79
N LEU A 133 9.91 -12.17 2.48
CA LEU A 133 8.93 -12.68 1.52
C LEU A 133 8.83 -14.21 1.50
N GLU A 134 9.92 -14.93 1.71
CA GLU A 134 9.94 -16.38 1.85
C GLU A 134 9.26 -16.86 3.15
N SER A 135 9.09 -15.97 4.13
CA SER A 135 8.30 -16.27 5.33
C SER A 135 6.81 -16.46 5.03
N ILE A 136 6.30 -15.98 3.89
CA ILE A 136 4.93 -16.21 3.42
C ILE A 136 4.84 -17.63 2.86
N ASN A 137 4.30 -18.56 3.64
CA ASN A 137 4.35 -19.98 3.35
C ASN A 137 2.98 -20.66 3.11
N GLY A 138 1.87 -19.92 3.21
CA GLY A 138 0.56 -20.50 2.98
C GLY A 138 -0.61 -19.53 3.13
N VAL A 139 -1.82 -20.01 2.84
CA VAL A 139 -3.06 -19.28 3.02
C VAL A 139 -3.43 -19.24 4.50
N ILE A 140 -3.54 -18.05 5.06
CA ILE A 140 -3.95 -17.83 6.45
C ILE A 140 -5.41 -17.40 6.59
N GLY A 141 -6.03 -16.91 5.50
CA GLY A 141 -7.45 -16.58 5.43
C GLY A 141 -7.96 -16.64 4.00
N SER A 142 -9.19 -17.12 3.80
CA SER A 142 -9.79 -17.23 2.47
C SER A 142 -11.29 -17.02 2.52
N PHE A 143 -11.84 -16.39 1.48
CA PHE A 143 -13.28 -16.27 1.30
C PHE A 143 -13.66 -16.30 -0.16
N THR A 144 -14.77 -16.97 -0.46
CA THR A 144 -15.34 -17.08 -1.81
C THR A 144 -16.73 -16.45 -1.85
N SER A 145 -17.03 -15.69 -2.90
CA SER A 145 -18.32 -15.05 -3.10
C SER A 145 -18.80 -15.24 -4.53
N ASP A 146 -20.04 -15.68 -4.67
CA ASP A 146 -20.72 -15.87 -5.96
C ASP A 146 -21.35 -14.54 -6.41
N TYR A 147 -21.14 -14.18 -7.68
CA TYR A 147 -21.78 -13.05 -8.34
C TYR A 147 -22.32 -13.42 -9.73
N SER A 148 -22.64 -14.70 -9.95
CA SER A 148 -23.11 -15.26 -11.22
C SER A 148 -24.39 -14.59 -11.74
N SER A 149 -25.24 -14.10 -10.84
CA SER A 149 -26.46 -13.33 -11.18
C SER A 149 -26.19 -11.89 -11.64
N SER A 150 -24.94 -11.45 -11.66
CA SER A 150 -24.57 -10.08 -12.03
C SER A 150 -24.64 -9.85 -13.54
N THR A 151 -25.13 -8.67 -13.93
CA THR A 151 -24.98 -8.16 -15.29
C THR A 151 -23.50 -8.08 -15.68
N ASP A 152 -23.22 -8.02 -16.98
CA ASP A 152 -21.83 -7.93 -17.46
C ASP A 152 -21.17 -6.61 -17.03
N ALA A 153 -21.92 -5.52 -16.95
CA ALA A 153 -21.42 -4.25 -16.42
C ALA A 153 -20.95 -4.38 -14.96
N ARG A 154 -21.79 -5.01 -14.11
CA ARG A 154 -21.46 -5.27 -12.71
C ARG A 154 -20.29 -6.24 -12.57
N ALA A 155 -20.25 -7.29 -13.38
CA ALA A 155 -19.17 -8.27 -13.38
C ALA A 155 -17.83 -7.62 -13.82
N THR A 156 -17.86 -6.70 -14.79
CA THR A 156 -16.70 -5.91 -15.20
C THR A 156 -16.15 -5.09 -14.01
N ASN A 157 -17.01 -4.39 -13.27
CA ASN A 157 -16.60 -3.60 -12.11
C ASN A 157 -15.96 -4.46 -11.00
N ILE A 158 -16.55 -5.61 -10.71
CA ILE A 158 -16.02 -6.58 -9.75
C ILE A 158 -14.63 -7.06 -10.19
N SER A 159 -14.47 -7.44 -11.46
CA SER A 159 -13.18 -7.90 -12.01
C SER A 159 -12.10 -6.82 -11.95
N LEU A 160 -12.45 -5.57 -12.22
CA LEU A 160 -11.51 -4.44 -12.11
C LEU A 160 -11.05 -4.22 -10.66
N ALA A 161 -11.98 -4.28 -9.71
CA ALA A 161 -11.64 -4.14 -8.30
C ALA A 161 -10.78 -5.31 -7.79
N LEU A 162 -11.12 -6.55 -8.16
CA LEU A 162 -10.31 -7.73 -7.84
C LEU A 162 -8.89 -7.60 -8.41
N LYS A 163 -8.77 -7.21 -9.68
CA LYS A 163 -7.46 -7.00 -10.33
C LYS A 163 -6.63 -5.94 -9.62
N SER A 164 -7.27 -4.88 -9.11
CA SER A 164 -6.57 -3.81 -8.40
C SER A 164 -6.00 -4.26 -7.06
N ILE A 165 -6.71 -5.09 -6.31
CA ILE A 165 -6.24 -5.58 -5.00
C ILE A 165 -5.36 -6.82 -5.10
N ASN A 166 -5.40 -7.52 -6.24
CA ASN A 166 -4.58 -8.71 -6.44
C ASN A 166 -3.10 -8.37 -6.50
N GLY A 167 -2.27 -9.11 -5.80
CA GLY A 167 -0.83 -8.88 -5.76
C GLY A 167 -0.39 -7.85 -4.73
N THR A 168 -1.29 -7.34 -3.88
CA THR A 168 -0.92 -6.39 -2.85
C THR A 168 -0.12 -7.08 -1.74
N LEU A 169 1.10 -6.62 -1.55
CA LEU A 169 1.97 -6.96 -0.42
C LEU A 169 1.77 -5.92 0.68
N ILE A 170 1.64 -6.36 1.92
CA ILE A 170 1.44 -5.48 3.09
C ILE A 170 2.47 -5.88 4.14
N MET A 171 3.45 -5.02 4.36
CA MET A 171 4.52 -5.25 5.33
C MET A 171 4.01 -5.15 6.77
N PRO A 172 4.76 -5.66 7.77
CA PRO A 172 4.39 -5.50 9.18
C PRO A 172 4.11 -4.05 9.55
N GLY A 173 2.96 -3.81 10.20
CA GLY A 173 2.53 -2.48 10.61
C GLY A 173 1.90 -1.61 9.51
N GLU A 174 1.98 -2.00 8.25
CA GLU A 174 1.33 -1.26 7.16
C GLU A 174 -0.18 -1.41 7.18
N THR A 175 -0.86 -0.37 6.74
CA THR A 175 -2.32 -0.32 6.64
C THR A 175 -2.77 -0.37 5.17
N PHE A 176 -3.57 -1.37 4.86
CA PHE A 176 -4.30 -1.46 3.60
C PHE A 176 -5.49 -0.49 3.59
N SER A 177 -5.69 0.23 2.50
CA SER A 177 -6.88 1.03 2.20
C SER A 177 -7.46 0.59 0.88
N PHE A 178 -8.72 0.13 0.89
CA PHE A 178 -9.40 -0.32 -0.32
C PHE A 178 -9.53 0.80 -1.35
N ASN A 179 -9.88 2.00 -0.89
CA ASN A 179 -10.03 3.14 -1.79
C ASN A 179 -8.68 3.57 -2.39
N ASN A 180 -7.60 3.59 -1.61
CA ASN A 180 -6.28 3.96 -2.14
C ASN A 180 -5.78 2.97 -3.20
N ILE A 181 -6.00 1.67 -3.00
CA ILE A 181 -5.57 0.62 -3.94
C ILE A 181 -6.47 0.57 -5.18
N VAL A 182 -7.78 0.56 -5.00
CA VAL A 182 -8.73 0.48 -6.12
C VAL A 182 -8.84 1.80 -6.86
N GLY A 183 -8.71 2.94 -6.17
CA GLY A 183 -8.80 4.29 -6.70
C GLY A 183 -10.22 4.71 -7.08
N GLU A 184 -10.36 5.87 -7.67
CA GLU A 184 -11.64 6.40 -8.13
C GLU A 184 -12.26 5.54 -9.25
N ARG A 185 -13.58 5.38 -9.22
CA ARG A 185 -14.34 4.57 -10.18
C ARG A 185 -14.81 5.48 -11.31
N THR A 186 -14.03 5.56 -12.38
CA THR A 186 -14.34 6.40 -13.56
C THR A 186 -14.51 5.56 -14.82
N GLU A 187 -15.24 6.08 -15.81
CA GLU A 187 -15.38 5.42 -17.13
C GLU A 187 -14.03 5.27 -17.83
N ALA A 188 -13.13 6.25 -17.69
CA ALA A 188 -11.78 6.19 -18.25
C ALA A 188 -10.96 5.01 -17.71
N ARG A 189 -11.26 4.54 -16.49
CA ARG A 189 -10.66 3.35 -15.87
C ARG A 189 -11.42 2.06 -16.19
N GLY A 190 -12.42 2.12 -17.06
CA GLY A 190 -13.21 0.99 -17.53
C GLY A 190 -14.41 0.62 -16.64
N TYR A 191 -14.69 1.39 -15.58
CA TYR A 191 -15.87 1.16 -14.77
C TYR A 191 -17.16 1.49 -15.53
N LYS A 192 -18.20 0.73 -15.24
CA LYS A 192 -19.51 0.82 -15.93
C LYS A 192 -20.62 1.15 -14.95
N ASN A 193 -21.68 1.75 -15.46
CA ASN A 193 -22.91 1.94 -14.70
C ASN A 193 -23.55 0.57 -14.41
N ALA A 194 -23.85 0.32 -13.15
CA ALA A 194 -24.54 -0.87 -12.68
C ALA A 194 -25.25 -0.55 -11.35
N ALA A 195 -26.19 -1.40 -10.94
CA ALA A 195 -26.96 -1.22 -9.73
C ALA A 195 -26.07 -0.98 -8.50
N THR A 196 -26.29 0.14 -7.82
CA THR A 196 -25.66 0.58 -6.58
C THR A 196 -26.70 1.17 -5.63
N PHE A 197 -26.32 1.41 -4.37
CA PHE A 197 -27.18 2.03 -3.38
C PHE A 197 -26.84 3.52 -3.21
N VAL A 198 -27.81 4.40 -3.44
CA VAL A 198 -27.71 5.84 -3.19
C VAL A 198 -28.96 6.30 -2.47
N SER A 199 -28.84 6.98 -1.34
CA SER A 199 -29.95 7.55 -0.55
C SER A 199 -31.10 6.56 -0.30
N ASN A 200 -30.76 5.33 0.11
CA ASN A 200 -31.69 4.23 0.37
C ASN A 200 -32.51 3.77 -0.87
N GLN A 201 -32.00 3.99 -2.06
CA GLN A 201 -32.55 3.51 -3.31
C GLN A 201 -31.51 2.73 -4.12
N VAL A 202 -32.00 1.80 -4.94
CA VAL A 202 -31.17 1.13 -5.93
C VAL A 202 -31.19 1.97 -7.20
N VAL A 203 -30.05 2.49 -7.58
CA VAL A 203 -29.87 3.30 -8.80
C VAL A 203 -28.67 2.79 -9.60
N ASP A 204 -28.65 3.10 -10.88
CA ASP A 204 -27.46 2.83 -11.68
C ASP A 204 -26.39 3.88 -11.40
N GLY A 205 -25.17 3.42 -11.08
CA GLY A 205 -24.03 4.27 -10.81
C GLY A 205 -22.72 3.59 -11.20
N LEU A 206 -21.69 4.40 -11.44
CA LEU A 206 -20.36 3.89 -11.77
C LEU A 206 -19.79 3.04 -10.63
N GLY A 207 -19.28 1.87 -10.97
CA GLY A 207 -18.66 0.98 -10.00
C GLY A 207 -19.64 0.12 -9.20
N GLY A 208 -20.94 0.05 -9.57
CA GLY A 208 -21.86 -0.87 -8.92
C GLY A 208 -21.32 -2.31 -8.88
N GLY A 209 -21.35 -2.94 -7.69
CA GLY A 209 -20.80 -4.28 -7.43
C GLY A 209 -19.52 -4.32 -6.61
N ILE A 210 -18.73 -3.26 -6.54
CA ILE A 210 -17.42 -3.21 -5.87
C ILE A 210 -17.51 -3.53 -4.37
N CYS A 211 -18.60 -3.13 -3.70
CA CYS A 211 -18.81 -3.45 -2.28
C CYS A 211 -18.92 -4.96 -2.01
N GLN A 212 -19.20 -5.78 -3.00
CA GLN A 212 -19.12 -7.24 -2.84
C GLN A 212 -17.67 -7.71 -2.73
N VAL A 213 -16.75 -7.03 -3.42
CA VAL A 213 -15.29 -7.31 -3.31
C VAL A 213 -14.77 -6.91 -1.93
N SER A 214 -15.10 -5.70 -1.43
CA SER A 214 -14.68 -5.28 -0.09
C SER A 214 -15.31 -6.14 1.02
N THR A 215 -16.54 -6.63 0.83
CA THR A 215 -17.17 -7.59 1.73
C THR A 215 -16.46 -8.93 1.75
N ALA A 216 -16.10 -9.46 0.58
CA ALA A 216 -15.34 -10.71 0.48
C ALA A 216 -13.93 -10.57 1.07
N LEU A 217 -13.27 -9.44 0.82
CA LEU A 217 -11.96 -9.12 1.41
C LEU A 217 -12.04 -9.05 2.93
N ASN A 218 -13.04 -8.34 3.49
CA ASN A 218 -13.25 -8.28 4.94
C ASN A 218 -13.39 -9.68 5.57
N ARG A 219 -14.13 -10.57 4.92
CA ARG A 219 -14.30 -11.96 5.40
C ARG A 219 -12.98 -12.74 5.37
N ALA A 220 -12.20 -12.60 4.29
CA ALA A 220 -10.87 -13.25 4.18
C ALA A 220 -9.88 -12.70 5.22
N VAL A 221 -9.86 -11.37 5.42
CA VAL A 221 -9.00 -10.68 6.39
C VAL A 221 -9.31 -11.12 7.82
N ILE A 222 -10.60 -11.21 8.20
CA ILE A 222 -10.99 -11.71 9.53
C ILE A 222 -10.58 -13.17 9.69
N ARG A 223 -10.77 -14.04 8.67
CA ARG A 223 -10.29 -15.43 8.71
C ARG A 223 -8.77 -15.56 8.80
N ALA A 224 -8.04 -14.54 8.35
CA ALA A 224 -6.61 -14.43 8.58
C ALA A 224 -6.23 -14.00 10.00
N GLY A 225 -7.19 -13.71 10.90
CA GLY A 225 -6.95 -13.24 12.26
C GLY A 225 -6.71 -11.73 12.37
N LEU A 226 -6.93 -11.00 11.28
CA LEU A 226 -6.80 -9.54 11.23
C LEU A 226 -8.18 -8.88 11.45
N VAL A 227 -8.18 -7.72 12.08
CA VAL A 227 -9.43 -6.98 12.37
C VAL A 227 -9.40 -5.67 11.59
N PRO A 228 -10.50 -5.29 10.90
CA PRO A 228 -10.55 -4.03 10.20
C PRO A 228 -10.43 -2.85 11.18
N THR A 229 -9.68 -1.82 10.77
CA THR A 229 -9.55 -0.54 11.46
C THR A 229 -10.62 0.46 11.00
N GLU A 230 -11.14 0.26 9.77
CA GLU A 230 -12.28 1.01 9.24
C GLU A 230 -13.20 0.06 8.46
N ARG A 231 -14.48 0.02 8.81
CA ARG A 231 -15.50 -0.77 8.12
C ARG A 231 -16.87 -0.14 8.33
N HIS A 232 -17.64 -0.06 7.26
CA HIS A 232 -19.01 0.46 7.24
C HIS A 232 -19.98 -0.59 6.70
N ASN A 233 -21.23 -0.60 7.17
CA ASN A 233 -22.30 -1.38 6.56
C ASN A 233 -23.02 -0.57 5.48
N HIS A 234 -23.78 -1.25 4.62
CA HIS A 234 -24.71 -0.58 3.73
C HIS A 234 -25.93 -0.08 4.52
N SER A 235 -26.56 0.97 4.02
CA SER A 235 -27.83 1.45 4.58
C SER A 235 -29.00 0.49 4.34
N LEU A 236 -28.92 -0.37 3.32
CA LEU A 236 -29.90 -1.39 2.95
C LEU A 236 -29.27 -2.78 2.92
N LYS A 237 -30.09 -3.84 3.08
CA LYS A 237 -29.63 -5.21 2.94
C LYS A 237 -29.13 -5.48 1.52
N THR A 238 -27.95 -6.05 1.42
CA THR A 238 -27.40 -6.56 0.16
C THR A 238 -27.87 -7.99 -0.10
N SER A 239 -27.90 -8.41 -1.38
CA SER A 239 -28.26 -9.77 -1.75
C SER A 239 -27.16 -10.80 -1.51
N TYR A 240 -25.91 -10.36 -1.39
CA TYR A 240 -24.72 -11.20 -1.30
C TYR A 240 -24.13 -11.34 0.12
N SER A 241 -24.73 -10.67 1.11
CA SER A 241 -24.29 -10.74 2.50
C SER A 241 -25.47 -10.69 3.45
N ASP A 242 -25.37 -11.35 4.58
CA ASP A 242 -26.32 -11.21 5.68
C ASP A 242 -26.09 -9.90 6.44
N TYR A 243 -27.11 -9.49 7.23
CA TYR A 243 -27.04 -8.33 8.09
C TYR A 243 -25.81 -8.37 9.00
N GLY A 244 -25.07 -7.26 9.09
CA GLY A 244 -23.89 -7.15 9.93
C GLY A 244 -22.61 -7.76 9.35
N LEU A 245 -22.65 -8.44 8.19
CA LEU A 245 -21.49 -9.13 7.61
C LEU A 245 -20.91 -8.44 6.38
N ASP A 246 -21.57 -7.41 5.87
CA ASP A 246 -21.18 -6.64 4.69
C ASP A 246 -20.13 -5.57 5.00
N SER A 247 -19.46 -5.08 3.97
CA SER A 247 -18.52 -3.96 4.03
C SER A 247 -18.74 -3.03 2.85
N ALA A 248 -19.28 -1.85 3.13
CA ALA A 248 -19.56 -0.81 2.14
C ALA A 248 -18.33 0.07 1.92
N VAL A 249 -18.09 0.45 0.67
CA VAL A 249 -17.06 1.42 0.27
C VAL A 249 -17.63 2.43 -0.71
N ALA A 250 -17.21 3.69 -0.56
CA ALA A 250 -17.56 4.77 -1.47
C ALA A 250 -16.39 5.73 -1.58
N TRP A 251 -15.96 6.07 -2.80
CA TRP A 251 -14.82 6.94 -3.03
C TRP A 251 -15.02 8.30 -2.35
N GLY A 252 -14.03 8.68 -1.53
CA GLY A 252 -14.06 9.95 -0.79
C GLY A 252 -14.94 9.99 0.46
N TYR A 253 -15.69 8.90 0.78
CA TYR A 253 -16.62 8.90 1.91
C TYR A 253 -16.49 7.70 2.84
N LEU A 254 -16.47 6.47 2.30
CA LEU A 254 -16.43 5.24 3.09
C LEU A 254 -15.30 4.38 2.59
N ASP A 255 -14.40 3.96 3.48
CA ASP A 255 -13.31 3.08 3.14
C ASP A 255 -13.38 1.75 3.89
N TYR A 256 -12.62 0.78 3.45
CA TYR A 256 -12.33 -0.43 4.17
C TYR A 256 -10.82 -0.48 4.40
N LYS A 257 -10.43 -0.50 5.68
CA LYS A 257 -9.02 -0.52 6.08
C LYS A 257 -8.74 -1.61 7.10
N PHE A 258 -7.56 -2.17 7.04
CA PHE A 258 -7.00 -3.03 8.08
C PHE A 258 -5.48 -2.87 8.11
N THR A 259 -4.88 -3.15 9.27
CA THR A 259 -3.42 -3.10 9.45
C THR A 259 -2.89 -4.52 9.56
N ASN A 260 -1.76 -4.81 8.91
CA ASN A 260 -1.05 -6.05 9.15
C ASN A 260 -0.41 -6.02 10.55
N THR A 261 -1.02 -6.72 11.50
CA THR A 261 -0.57 -6.81 12.88
C THR A 261 0.39 -7.99 13.13
N TYR A 262 0.70 -8.77 12.10
CA TYR A 262 1.76 -9.77 12.18
C TYR A 262 3.13 -9.11 12.09
N ASN A 263 4.14 -9.78 12.60
CA ASN A 263 5.56 -9.39 12.45
C ASN A 263 6.20 -9.89 11.15
N VAL A 264 5.40 -10.39 10.23
CA VAL A 264 5.74 -10.91 8.91
C VAL A 264 4.81 -10.32 7.86
N PRO A 265 5.24 -10.18 6.60
CA PRO A 265 4.38 -9.65 5.55
C PRO A 265 3.23 -10.58 5.22
N ILE A 266 2.17 -10.01 4.65
CA ILE A 266 1.03 -10.73 4.06
C ILE A 266 0.85 -10.31 2.60
N TYR A 267 0.27 -11.22 1.80
CA TYR A 267 0.04 -11.00 0.37
C TYR A 267 -1.40 -11.34 0.02
N ILE A 268 -2.06 -10.48 -0.74
CA ILE A 268 -3.44 -10.65 -1.19
C ILE A 268 -3.44 -11.26 -2.59
N GLU A 269 -4.06 -12.42 -2.75
CA GLU A 269 -4.47 -12.98 -4.02
C GLU A 269 -5.99 -12.80 -4.18
N ALA A 270 -6.40 -12.16 -5.27
CA ALA A 270 -7.82 -11.95 -5.57
C ALA A 270 -8.12 -12.37 -7.01
N THR A 271 -8.86 -13.45 -7.15
CA THR A 271 -9.14 -14.08 -8.44
C THR A 271 -10.64 -14.21 -8.70
N THR A 272 -10.99 -14.42 -9.95
CA THR A 272 -12.33 -14.80 -10.37
C THR A 272 -12.27 -15.83 -11.50
N ASN A 273 -13.27 -16.67 -11.59
CA ASN A 273 -13.39 -17.69 -12.64
C ASN A 273 -14.45 -17.37 -13.69
N GLY A 274 -14.54 -18.18 -14.73
CA GLY A 274 -15.53 -18.03 -15.81
C GLY A 274 -17.00 -18.15 -15.35
N SER A 275 -17.26 -18.73 -14.17
CA SER A 275 -18.59 -18.85 -13.58
C SER A 275 -18.98 -17.65 -12.70
N LYS A 276 -18.21 -16.57 -12.75
CA LYS A 276 -18.43 -15.36 -11.93
C LYS A 276 -18.39 -15.67 -10.41
N VAL A 277 -17.43 -16.51 -9.99
CA VAL A 277 -17.14 -16.77 -8.58
C VAL A 277 -15.78 -16.15 -8.27
N MET A 278 -15.73 -15.23 -7.29
CA MET A 278 -14.50 -14.64 -6.81
C MET A 278 -13.97 -15.39 -5.60
N THR A 279 -12.64 -15.48 -5.50
CA THR A 279 -11.94 -16.00 -4.32
C THR A 279 -10.86 -14.99 -3.92
N ILE A 280 -10.83 -14.64 -2.63
CA ILE A 280 -9.79 -13.80 -2.05
C ILE A 280 -9.05 -14.63 -0.99
N ASN A 281 -7.76 -14.78 -1.20
CA ASN A 281 -6.84 -15.47 -0.30
C ASN A 281 -5.89 -14.44 0.33
N ILE A 282 -5.69 -14.54 1.62
CA ILE A 282 -4.64 -13.85 2.36
C ILE A 282 -3.55 -14.88 2.62
N TYR A 283 -2.41 -14.70 1.97
CA TYR A 283 -1.21 -15.48 2.23
C TYR A 283 -0.39 -14.83 3.33
N GLY A 284 0.24 -15.63 4.16
CA GLY A 284 1.08 -15.17 5.26
C GLY A 284 1.88 -16.33 5.85
N ASN A 285 2.38 -16.14 7.06
CA ASN A 285 3.07 -17.19 7.78
C ASN A 285 2.08 -18.00 8.62
N THR A 286 1.94 -19.28 8.29
CA THR A 286 0.98 -20.18 8.96
C THR A 286 1.34 -20.43 10.42
N GLN A 287 2.62 -20.44 10.76
CA GLN A 287 3.09 -20.60 12.14
C GLN A 287 2.80 -19.35 12.98
N ALA A 288 2.94 -18.16 12.38
CA ALA A 288 2.60 -16.91 13.06
C ALA A 288 1.09 -16.79 13.35
N LYS A 289 0.23 -17.31 12.46
CA LYS A 289 -1.21 -17.43 12.71
C LYS A 289 -1.52 -18.46 13.80
N GLY A 290 -0.78 -19.56 13.83
CA GLY A 290 -1.02 -20.70 14.73
C GLY A 290 -2.30 -21.48 14.40
N ASP A 291 -2.76 -22.30 15.33
CA ASP A 291 -3.89 -23.23 15.15
C ASP A 291 -5.28 -22.56 15.35
N LYS A 292 -5.30 -21.24 15.51
CA LYS A 292 -6.56 -20.49 15.67
C LYS A 292 -7.26 -20.29 14.34
N SER A 293 -8.59 -20.40 14.39
CA SER A 293 -9.44 -19.98 13.30
C SER A 293 -10.36 -18.83 13.74
N TYR A 294 -10.72 -18.00 12.79
CA TYR A 294 -11.47 -16.77 13.04
C TYR A 294 -12.65 -16.69 12.09
N GLU A 295 -13.80 -16.25 12.61
CA GLU A 295 -15.01 -16.03 11.81
C GLU A 295 -15.68 -14.70 12.17
N LEU A 296 -16.26 -14.06 11.16
CA LEU A 296 -17.17 -12.95 11.35
C LEU A 296 -18.58 -13.53 11.48
N LEU A 297 -19.17 -13.42 12.65
CA LEU A 297 -20.54 -13.84 12.91
C LEU A 297 -21.40 -12.61 13.27
N ALA A 298 -22.68 -12.69 12.94
CA ALA A 298 -23.66 -11.67 13.30
C ALA A 298 -24.77 -12.29 14.17
N THR A 299 -25.39 -11.45 15.01
CA THR A 299 -26.64 -11.82 15.69
C THR A 299 -27.79 -11.92 14.67
N ASN A 300 -28.86 -12.60 15.04
CA ASN A 300 -30.10 -12.51 14.29
C ASN A 300 -30.52 -11.05 14.18
N ALA A 301 -30.94 -10.64 13.00
CA ALA A 301 -31.35 -9.26 12.77
C ALA A 301 -32.67 -8.99 13.48
N GLU A 302 -32.72 -7.91 14.26
CA GLU A 302 -33.92 -7.45 14.97
C GLU A 302 -34.58 -6.36 14.17
N VAL A 303 -35.92 -6.44 14.05
CA VAL A 303 -36.73 -5.42 13.38
C VAL A 303 -36.72 -4.15 14.25
N THR A 304 -36.28 -3.04 13.68
CA THR A 304 -36.26 -1.71 14.37
C THR A 304 -37.38 -0.81 13.90
N SER A 305 -37.85 -0.98 12.67
CA SER A 305 -38.96 -0.21 12.12
C SER A 305 -39.70 -1.01 11.06
N LYS A 306 -41.02 -0.95 11.07
CA LYS A 306 -41.87 -1.60 10.06
C LYS A 306 -42.01 -0.72 8.82
N ALA A 307 -41.93 -1.36 7.65
CA ALA A 307 -42.22 -0.71 6.38
C ALA A 307 -43.75 -0.49 6.24
N THR A 308 -44.10 0.62 5.64
CA THR A 308 -45.50 0.91 5.25
C THR A 308 -45.69 0.63 3.76
N VAL A 309 -46.97 0.46 3.32
CA VAL A 309 -47.30 0.25 1.92
C VAL A 309 -48.26 1.34 1.47
N THR A 310 -47.86 2.09 0.44
CA THR A 310 -48.73 3.04 -0.25
C THR A 310 -49.26 2.40 -1.52
N ARG A 311 -50.59 2.44 -1.70
CA ARG A 311 -51.26 1.99 -2.93
C ARG A 311 -51.47 3.20 -3.85
N VAL A 312 -51.04 3.07 -5.09
CA VAL A 312 -51.12 4.15 -6.09
C VAL A 312 -51.87 3.63 -7.31
N ASN A 313 -52.90 4.37 -7.74
CA ASN A 313 -53.66 4.03 -8.95
C ASN A 313 -52.79 4.18 -10.20
N ASP A 314 -52.83 3.20 -11.10
CA ASP A 314 -52.14 3.19 -12.37
C ASP A 314 -53.10 2.82 -13.50
N ALA A 315 -53.41 3.79 -14.38
CA ALA A 315 -54.31 3.60 -15.50
C ALA A 315 -53.72 2.73 -16.64
N SER A 316 -52.43 2.50 -16.64
CA SER A 316 -51.77 1.62 -17.61
C SER A 316 -51.91 0.13 -17.30
N LEU A 317 -52.31 -0.20 -16.08
CA LEU A 317 -52.54 -1.58 -15.65
C LEU A 317 -54.06 -1.93 -15.77
N SER A 318 -54.32 -3.18 -16.11
CA SER A 318 -55.70 -3.70 -16.14
C SER A 318 -56.37 -3.54 -14.77
N LYS A 319 -57.70 -3.29 -14.75
CA LYS A 319 -58.44 -3.09 -13.51
C LYS A 319 -58.24 -4.24 -12.52
N GLY A 320 -57.77 -3.91 -11.32
CA GLY A 320 -57.47 -4.86 -10.26
C GLY A 320 -56.10 -5.56 -10.35
N GLN A 321 -55.31 -5.32 -11.40
CA GLN A 321 -53.95 -5.81 -11.50
C GLN A 321 -53.07 -5.08 -10.46
N GLU A 322 -52.24 -5.82 -9.71
CA GLU A 322 -51.33 -5.24 -8.73
C GLU A 322 -49.88 -5.49 -9.15
N VAL A 323 -49.05 -4.44 -9.15
CA VAL A 323 -47.66 -4.52 -9.50
C VAL A 323 -46.84 -3.70 -8.48
N TRP A 324 -45.87 -4.33 -7.85
CA TRP A 324 -44.95 -3.61 -6.98
C TRP A 324 -44.03 -2.67 -7.80
N GLN A 325 -44.12 -1.37 -7.55
CA GLN A 325 -43.13 -0.42 -7.99
C GLN A 325 -41.92 -0.48 -7.04
N THR A 326 -42.17 -0.54 -5.73
CA THR A 326 -41.17 -0.74 -4.69
C THR A 326 -41.68 -1.76 -3.69
N LYS A 327 -40.91 -2.85 -3.47
CA LYS A 327 -41.28 -3.84 -2.45
C LYS A 327 -40.92 -3.32 -1.05
N PRO A 328 -41.76 -3.47 -0.04
CA PRO A 328 -41.46 -3.04 1.32
C PRO A 328 -40.36 -3.93 1.93
N VAL A 329 -39.48 -3.31 2.68
CA VAL A 329 -38.47 -3.99 3.49
C VAL A 329 -38.42 -3.33 4.87
N ASP A 330 -38.57 -4.08 5.93
CA ASP A 330 -38.46 -3.57 7.29
C ASP A 330 -37.02 -3.05 7.58
N GLY A 331 -36.89 -2.14 8.51
CA GLY A 331 -35.58 -1.74 9.05
C GLY A 331 -35.09 -2.74 10.09
N TYR A 332 -33.80 -2.98 10.10
CA TYR A 332 -33.17 -4.00 10.95
C TYR A 332 -31.94 -3.46 11.67
N LYS A 333 -31.60 -4.11 12.79
CA LYS A 333 -30.35 -3.94 13.50
C LYS A 333 -29.69 -5.29 13.72
N SER A 334 -28.38 -5.36 13.58
CA SER A 334 -27.58 -6.59 13.83
C SER A 334 -26.22 -6.21 14.41
N SER A 335 -25.71 -7.01 15.33
CA SER A 335 -24.36 -6.87 15.89
C SER A 335 -23.45 -7.93 15.33
N SER A 336 -22.23 -7.54 14.97
CA SER A 336 -21.20 -8.43 14.41
C SER A 336 -20.08 -8.65 15.40
N TYR A 337 -19.55 -9.86 15.39
CA TYR A 337 -18.50 -10.31 16.29
C TYR A 337 -17.39 -10.99 15.49
N VAL A 338 -16.15 -10.72 15.87
CA VAL A 338 -15.01 -11.55 15.51
C VAL A 338 -14.94 -12.67 16.56
N VAL A 339 -15.15 -13.88 16.12
CA VAL A 339 -15.13 -15.08 16.97
C VAL A 339 -13.86 -15.86 16.69
N THR A 340 -13.12 -16.17 17.77
CA THR A 340 -11.90 -16.98 17.71
C THR A 340 -12.18 -18.37 18.20
N TYR A 341 -11.74 -19.35 17.44
CA TYR A 341 -11.81 -20.76 17.79
C TYR A 341 -10.40 -21.33 17.95
N GLU A 342 -10.26 -22.22 18.91
CA GLU A 342 -9.06 -23.03 19.16
C GLU A 342 -9.47 -24.48 19.30
N ASN A 343 -8.89 -25.38 18.50
CA ASN A 343 -9.30 -26.78 18.41
C ASN A 343 -10.82 -26.94 18.18
N GLY A 344 -11.42 -26.08 17.36
CA GLY A 344 -12.85 -26.08 17.04
C GLY A 344 -13.78 -25.57 18.15
N LYS A 345 -13.25 -25.13 19.29
CA LYS A 345 -14.03 -24.55 20.39
C LYS A 345 -13.90 -23.03 20.38
N GLU A 346 -15.01 -22.33 20.57
CA GLU A 346 -15.00 -20.88 20.74
C GLU A 346 -14.27 -20.51 22.02
N VAL A 347 -13.21 -19.69 21.89
CA VAL A 347 -12.39 -19.22 23.02
C VAL A 347 -12.52 -17.70 23.22
N SER A 348 -13.00 -16.95 22.22
CA SER A 348 -13.22 -15.51 22.32
C SER A 348 -14.29 -15.05 21.36
N ARG A 349 -15.10 -14.08 21.81
CA ARG A 349 -16.09 -13.38 20.98
C ARG A 349 -15.98 -11.88 21.26
N LYS A 350 -15.46 -11.12 20.30
CA LYS A 350 -15.30 -9.66 20.41
C LYS A 350 -16.30 -8.94 19.54
N LEU A 351 -17.06 -8.01 20.10
CA LEU A 351 -17.95 -7.13 19.34
C LEU A 351 -17.13 -6.31 18.35
N LEU A 352 -17.46 -6.39 17.06
CA LEU A 352 -16.90 -5.55 16.02
C LEU A 352 -17.71 -4.27 15.84
N GLY A 353 -19.02 -4.37 15.94
CA GLY A 353 -19.92 -3.22 15.84
C GLY A 353 -21.39 -3.64 15.81
N THR A 354 -22.28 -2.64 15.96
CA THR A 354 -23.73 -2.78 15.79
C THR A 354 -24.17 -1.90 14.63
N TYR A 355 -24.90 -2.49 13.70
CA TYR A 355 -25.20 -1.92 12.41
C TYR A 355 -26.70 -1.83 12.18
N ASN A 356 -27.16 -0.67 11.68
CA ASN A 356 -28.55 -0.40 11.38
C ASN A 356 -28.76 -0.41 9.86
N TYR A 357 -29.89 -0.96 9.45
CA TYR A 357 -30.35 -1.00 8.07
C TYR A 357 -31.72 -0.32 7.99
N SER A 358 -31.84 0.63 7.09
CA SER A 358 -33.03 1.44 6.91
C SER A 358 -34.20 0.62 6.38
N LYS A 359 -35.40 0.96 6.78
CA LYS A 359 -36.60 0.47 6.10
C LYS A 359 -36.75 1.05 4.71
N VAL A 360 -37.42 0.33 3.85
CA VAL A 360 -37.90 0.80 2.54
C VAL A 360 -39.41 0.67 2.51
N ASP A 361 -40.13 1.79 2.41
CA ASP A 361 -41.60 1.77 2.29
C ASP A 361 -41.99 1.29 0.89
N GLY A 362 -43.01 0.45 0.84
CA GLY A 362 -43.52 -0.15 -0.39
C GLY A 362 -44.44 0.77 -1.18
N VAL A 363 -44.34 0.69 -2.50
CA VAL A 363 -45.30 1.32 -3.42
C VAL A 363 -45.91 0.24 -4.30
N LEU A 364 -47.22 0.03 -4.12
CA LEU A 364 -48.00 -0.95 -4.89
C LEU A 364 -48.89 -0.22 -5.89
N LYS A 365 -48.64 -0.42 -7.17
CA LYS A 365 -49.49 0.09 -8.24
C LYS A 365 -50.72 -0.80 -8.41
N VAL A 366 -51.89 -0.18 -8.41
CA VAL A 366 -53.18 -0.86 -8.58
C VAL A 366 -53.82 -0.39 -9.86
N GLY A 367 -54.08 -1.30 -10.75
CA GLY A 367 -54.66 -1.03 -12.05
C GLY A 367 -56.08 -0.47 -11.99
N THR A 368 -56.29 0.65 -12.64
CA THR A 368 -57.61 1.30 -12.81
C THR A 368 -58.06 1.35 -14.27
N GLY A 369 -57.21 0.89 -15.19
CA GLY A 369 -57.54 0.84 -16.62
C GLY A 369 -58.70 -0.08 -16.93
N GLY A 370 -59.49 0.24 -17.94
CA GLY A 370 -60.52 -0.63 -18.46
C GLY A 370 -59.93 -1.92 -19.02
N ILE A 371 -60.69 -3.02 -18.96
CA ILE A 371 -60.39 -4.23 -19.71
C ILE A 371 -60.35 -3.82 -21.18
N GLY A 372 -59.23 -3.86 -21.86
CA GLY A 372 -59.15 -3.67 -23.29
C GLY A 372 -60.06 -4.71 -23.93
N THR A 373 -61.28 -4.30 -24.35
CA THR A 373 -62.11 -5.08 -25.24
C THR A 373 -61.31 -5.13 -26.57
N GLY A 374 -60.59 -6.20 -26.79
CA GLY A 374 -60.16 -6.55 -28.13
C GLY A 374 -61.38 -6.80 -28.97
N GLN A 375 -61.81 -5.79 -29.67
CA GLN A 375 -62.74 -5.98 -30.81
C GLN A 375 -61.84 -6.64 -31.91
N THR A 376 -62.06 -7.95 -32.06
CA THR A 376 -61.79 -8.64 -33.30
C THR A 376 -62.80 -8.18 -34.28
N GLU A 377 -62.59 -7.20 -35.12
CA GLU A 377 -63.32 -7.00 -36.32
C GLU A 377 -63.06 -8.21 -37.23
N ILE A 378 -64.12 -9.06 -37.31
CA ILE A 378 -64.24 -10.06 -38.38
C ILE A 378 -64.86 -9.29 -39.54
N SER A 379 -64.05 -8.91 -40.53
CA SER A 379 -64.52 -8.46 -41.81
C SER A 379 -65.05 -9.68 -42.59
N GLU A 380 -66.32 -9.64 -42.99
CA GLU A 380 -66.88 -10.53 -44.00
C GLU A 380 -66.22 -10.40 -45.35
#